data_01a80129c0765ad4ef9dbb8b5ff78671
#
_entry.id   01a80129c0765ad4ef9dbb8b5ff78671
#
_cell.length_a   1.000
_cell.length_b   1.000
_cell.length_c   1.000
_cell.angle_alpha   90.00
_cell.angle_beta   90.00
_cell.angle_gamma   90.00
#
_symmetry.space_group_name_H-M   'P 1'
#
loop_
_entity.id
_entity.type
_entity.pdbx_description
1 polymer ?
#
loop_
_entity_poly.entity_id
_entity_poly.type
_entity_poly.pdbx_seq_one_letter_code
_entity_poly.pdbx_strand_id
1 'polypeptide(L)'
;MTPDDAAREGLSTSPAAYGARADEYTKLLGTMDAVAEDDRLLVEAWADRVDGVLADVGCGPAHWTAHLASLGHEVMGIEPVEEFVTHAHRTHPEVRVEPGSFQTLPVAAFNGILGWYSIIHTPPVEMPLLLERAHQALRPGGSLLLGFFASDQVEAFDHAVTTAWYWPVDELAGVMTAAGFTVVGRGTRQDTGARRHGWIEAVRE
;
A
#
# COMPACT_ATOMS: atom_id res chain seq x y z
N MET A 1 6.89 -27.74 16.54
CA MET A 1 6.59 -26.60 15.68
C MET A 1 5.07 -26.53 15.57
N THR A 2 4.45 -25.54 16.19
CA THR A 2 2.99 -25.39 16.21
C THR A 2 2.53 -24.65 14.96
N PRO A 3 1.25 -24.78 14.54
CA PRO A 3 0.71 -24.00 13.41
C PRO A 3 0.86 -22.49 13.58
N ASP A 4 1.00 -22.01 14.81
CA ASP A 4 1.18 -20.59 15.18
C ASP A 4 2.62 -20.10 14.93
N ASP A 5 3.61 -21.02 14.99
CA ASP A 5 5.02 -20.70 14.68
C ASP A 5 5.23 -20.55 13.16
N ALA A 6 4.54 -21.33 12.34
CA ALA A 6 4.61 -21.25 10.88
C ALA A 6 3.93 -19.97 10.32
N ALA A 7 2.86 -19.50 10.98
CA ALA A 7 2.20 -18.25 10.61
C ALA A 7 3.07 -17.01 10.95
N ARG A 8 3.90 -17.08 11.98
CA ARG A 8 4.84 -16.01 12.33
C ARG A 8 6.08 -15.95 11.44
N GLU A 9 6.53 -17.08 10.89
CA GLU A 9 7.65 -17.13 9.94
C GLU A 9 7.27 -16.55 8.56
N GLY A 10 6.01 -16.68 8.10
CA GLY A 10 5.56 -16.15 6.82
C GLY A 10 5.49 -14.62 6.75
N LEU A 11 5.21 -13.94 7.87
CA LEU A 11 5.13 -12.47 7.98
C LEU A 11 6.51 -11.79 8.06
N SER A 12 7.58 -12.54 8.29
CA SER A 12 8.94 -12.02 8.57
C SER A 12 9.85 -11.88 7.36
N THR A 13 9.51 -12.44 6.20
CA THR A 13 10.45 -12.53 5.06
C THR A 13 10.45 -11.29 4.16
N SER A 14 9.33 -10.61 4.01
CA SER A 14 9.21 -9.44 3.11
C SER A 14 10.04 -8.23 3.57
N PRO A 15 9.94 -7.73 4.82
CA PRO A 15 10.74 -6.59 5.27
C PRO A 15 12.24 -6.84 5.21
N ALA A 16 12.71 -8.03 5.62
CA ALA A 16 14.14 -8.37 5.57
C ALA A 16 14.68 -8.45 4.12
N ALA A 17 13.87 -8.96 3.18
CA ALA A 17 14.25 -9.03 1.77
C ALA A 17 14.33 -7.64 1.12
N TYR A 18 13.44 -6.72 1.50
CA TYR A 18 13.49 -5.32 1.07
C TYR A 18 14.67 -4.58 1.69
N GLY A 19 14.97 -4.76 2.97
CA GLY A 19 16.11 -4.15 3.64
C GLY A 19 17.44 -4.45 2.94
N ALA A 20 17.64 -5.70 2.53
CA ALA A 20 18.84 -6.11 1.79
C ALA A 20 19.00 -5.44 0.40
N ARG A 21 17.93 -4.90 -0.19
CA ARG A 21 17.90 -4.26 -1.51
C ARG A 21 17.37 -2.82 -1.48
N ALA A 22 17.27 -2.20 -0.30
CA ALA A 22 16.66 -0.88 -0.12
C ALA A 22 17.33 0.20 -0.99
N ASP A 23 18.66 0.20 -1.06
CA ASP A 23 19.42 1.17 -1.87
C ASP A 23 19.15 1.02 -3.38
N GLU A 24 19.02 -0.23 -3.87
CA GLU A 24 18.72 -0.51 -5.28
C GLU A 24 17.28 -0.11 -5.60
N TYR A 25 16.33 -0.51 -4.75
CA TYR A 25 14.92 -0.17 -4.89
C TYR A 25 14.71 1.35 -4.91
N THR A 26 15.31 2.05 -3.96
CA THR A 26 15.20 3.51 -3.85
C THR A 26 15.71 4.23 -5.09
N LYS A 27 16.82 3.78 -5.67
CA LYS A 27 17.38 4.39 -6.90
C LYS A 27 16.49 4.18 -8.12
N LEU A 28 15.79 3.05 -8.21
CA LEU A 28 14.99 2.69 -9.39
C LEU A 28 13.54 3.19 -9.30
N LEU A 29 12.94 3.14 -8.13
CA LEU A 29 11.50 3.31 -7.93
C LEU A 29 11.14 4.33 -6.83
N GLY A 30 12.13 4.88 -6.13
CA GLY A 30 11.93 5.75 -4.97
C GLY A 30 11.72 7.21 -5.29
N THR A 31 11.38 7.58 -6.53
CA THR A 31 11.14 8.97 -6.93
C THR A 31 9.85 9.10 -7.74
N MET A 32 9.24 10.28 -7.70
CA MET A 32 8.03 10.57 -8.50
C MET A 32 8.27 10.51 -10.01
N ASP A 33 9.52 10.67 -10.47
CA ASP A 33 9.88 10.54 -11.91
C ASP A 33 9.69 9.10 -12.42
N ALA A 34 9.73 8.10 -11.52
CA ALA A 34 9.49 6.70 -11.86
C ALA A 34 7.99 6.32 -11.88
N VAL A 35 7.12 7.22 -11.41
CA VAL A 35 5.67 7.00 -11.33
C VAL A 35 5.02 7.33 -12.67
N ALA A 36 4.15 6.43 -13.16
CA ALA A 36 3.36 6.71 -14.34
C ALA A 36 2.40 7.89 -14.10
N GLU A 37 2.20 8.71 -15.12
CA GLU A 37 1.36 9.91 -15.02
C GLU A 37 -0.09 9.56 -14.60
N ASP A 38 -0.65 8.49 -15.15
CA ASP A 38 -2.01 8.05 -14.82
C ASP A 38 -2.13 7.66 -13.34
N ASP A 39 -1.10 7.00 -12.75
CA ASP A 39 -1.07 6.65 -11.33
C ASP A 39 -0.98 7.92 -10.47
N ARG A 40 -0.14 8.87 -10.89
CA ARG A 40 0.00 10.16 -10.21
C ARG A 40 -1.31 10.92 -10.17
N LEU A 41 -1.98 11.07 -11.31
CA LEU A 41 -3.26 11.77 -11.42
C LEU A 41 -4.36 11.07 -10.61
N LEU A 42 -4.38 9.73 -10.60
CA LEU A 42 -5.34 8.96 -9.82
C LEU A 42 -5.18 9.18 -8.31
N VAL A 43 -3.95 9.08 -7.81
CA VAL A 43 -3.65 9.23 -6.37
C VAL A 43 -3.88 10.67 -5.92
N GLU A 44 -3.45 11.68 -6.71
CA GLU A 44 -3.71 13.09 -6.42
C GLU A 44 -5.22 13.38 -6.36
N ALA A 45 -5.97 12.96 -7.38
CA ALA A 45 -7.42 13.16 -7.42
C ALA A 45 -8.15 12.43 -6.30
N TRP A 46 -7.65 11.28 -5.82
CA TRP A 46 -8.17 10.62 -4.64
C TRP A 46 -7.86 11.43 -3.37
N ALA A 47 -6.61 11.85 -3.19
CA ALA A 47 -6.20 12.62 -2.02
C ALA A 47 -6.98 13.94 -1.88
N ASP A 48 -7.23 14.63 -2.99
CA ASP A 48 -8.01 15.89 -3.02
C ASP A 48 -9.46 15.71 -2.53
N ARG A 49 -10.00 14.48 -2.56
CA ARG A 49 -11.35 14.19 -2.05
C ARG A 49 -11.36 13.79 -0.56
N VAL A 50 -10.19 13.56 0.02
CA VAL A 50 -10.08 13.14 1.43
C VAL A 50 -9.79 14.35 2.30
N ASP A 51 -10.75 14.71 3.13
CA ASP A 51 -10.61 15.82 4.08
C ASP A 51 -10.07 15.31 5.42
N GLY A 52 -8.81 15.62 5.74
CA GLY A 52 -8.12 15.25 6.98
C GLY A 52 -6.86 14.42 6.78
N VAL A 53 -6.51 13.62 7.80
CA VAL A 53 -5.23 12.92 7.87
C VAL A 53 -5.17 11.71 6.96
N LEU A 54 -4.14 11.66 6.11
CA LEU A 54 -3.82 10.52 5.25
C LEU A 54 -2.72 9.64 5.87
N ALA A 55 -2.79 8.33 5.66
CA ALA A 55 -1.69 7.40 5.88
C ALA A 55 -1.24 6.80 4.54
N ASP A 56 0.05 6.87 4.23
CA ASP A 56 0.69 6.14 3.15
C ASP A 56 1.33 4.87 3.75
N VAL A 57 0.66 3.73 3.60
CA VAL A 57 1.04 2.48 4.30
C VAL A 57 1.86 1.57 3.40
N GLY A 58 3.06 1.22 3.85
CA GLY A 58 4.09 0.63 3.03
C GLY A 58 4.71 1.68 2.10
N CYS A 59 4.98 2.87 2.66
CA CYS A 59 5.41 4.03 1.89
C CYS A 59 6.80 3.89 1.25
N GLY A 60 7.56 2.85 1.61
CA GLY A 60 8.92 2.65 1.14
C GLY A 60 9.81 3.86 1.44
N PRO A 61 10.54 4.39 0.44
CA PRO A 61 11.38 5.58 0.60
C PRO A 61 10.59 6.89 0.76
N ALA A 62 9.27 6.85 0.90
CA ALA A 62 8.36 7.97 1.17
C ALA A 62 8.17 8.98 0.02
N HIS A 63 8.40 8.59 -1.22
CA HIS A 63 8.20 9.49 -2.38
C HIS A 63 6.73 9.93 -2.53
N TRP A 64 5.75 9.02 -2.33
CA TRP A 64 4.33 9.38 -2.32
C TRP A 64 3.97 10.25 -1.11
N THR A 65 4.44 9.89 0.09
CA THR A 65 4.23 10.70 1.31
C THR A 65 4.71 12.13 1.11
N ALA A 66 5.95 12.32 0.62
CA ALA A 66 6.53 13.64 0.36
C ALA A 66 5.78 14.39 -0.74
N HIS A 67 5.38 13.70 -1.81
CA HIS A 67 4.62 14.29 -2.90
C HIS A 67 3.28 14.84 -2.41
N LEU A 68 2.47 14.03 -1.71
CA LEU A 68 1.17 14.45 -1.19
C LEU A 68 1.31 15.58 -0.16
N ALA A 69 2.33 15.54 0.70
CA ALA A 69 2.63 16.64 1.62
C ALA A 69 2.95 17.94 0.87
N SER A 70 3.69 17.87 -0.25
CA SER A 70 4.02 19.03 -1.07
C SER A 70 2.80 19.68 -1.73
N LEU A 71 1.72 18.91 -1.93
CA LEU A 71 0.43 19.40 -2.43
C LEU A 71 -0.46 19.98 -1.30
N GLY A 72 0.00 19.93 -0.05
CA GLY A 72 -0.70 20.52 1.11
C GLY A 72 -1.56 19.54 1.90
N HIS A 73 -1.50 18.23 1.61
CA HIS A 73 -2.22 17.23 2.41
C HIS A 73 -1.51 16.95 3.74
N GLU A 74 -2.27 16.72 4.79
CA GLU A 74 -1.76 16.18 6.06
C GLU A 74 -1.57 14.68 5.91
N VAL A 75 -0.34 14.23 5.68
CA VAL A 75 -0.01 12.83 5.40
C VAL A 75 1.16 12.34 6.25
N MET A 76 1.09 11.07 6.68
CA MET A 76 2.21 10.37 7.30
C MET A 76 2.50 9.04 6.60
N GLY A 77 3.78 8.73 6.45
CA GLY A 77 4.26 7.43 5.97
C GLY A 77 4.31 6.41 7.10
N ILE A 78 3.97 5.17 6.78
CA ILE A 78 4.08 4.02 7.69
C ILE A 78 4.78 2.91 6.92
N GLU A 79 5.96 2.46 7.43
CA GLU A 79 6.83 1.55 6.68
C GLU A 79 7.45 0.50 7.62
N PRO A 80 7.33 -0.82 7.30
CA PRO A 80 7.92 -1.86 8.14
C PRO A 80 9.43 -2.07 7.98
N VAL A 81 10.05 -1.54 6.91
CA VAL A 81 11.48 -1.72 6.60
C VAL A 81 12.28 -0.56 7.17
N GLU A 82 13.13 -0.84 8.17
CA GLU A 82 13.91 0.18 8.90
C GLU A 82 14.83 0.98 7.97
N GLU A 83 15.41 0.34 6.96
CA GLU A 83 16.29 0.99 5.98
C GLU A 83 15.53 2.04 5.15
N PHE A 84 14.26 1.78 4.79
CA PHE A 84 13.43 2.77 4.12
C PHE A 84 13.01 3.90 5.04
N VAL A 85 12.67 3.62 6.30
CA VAL A 85 12.38 4.65 7.31
C VAL A 85 13.60 5.57 7.50
N THR A 86 14.79 4.98 7.65
CA THR A 86 16.04 5.72 7.77
C THR A 86 16.33 6.57 6.53
N HIS A 87 16.08 5.99 5.33
CA HIS A 87 16.24 6.71 4.07
C HIS A 87 15.27 7.91 3.99
N ALA A 88 13.99 7.67 4.27
CA ALA A 88 12.94 8.69 4.24
C ALA A 88 13.26 9.86 5.17
N HIS A 89 13.66 9.61 6.40
CA HIS A 89 14.07 10.67 7.34
C HIS A 89 15.24 11.51 6.85
N ARG A 90 16.13 10.94 6.05
CA ARG A 90 17.27 11.64 5.48
C ARG A 90 16.92 12.47 4.25
N THR A 91 16.05 11.93 3.36
CA THR A 91 15.73 12.53 2.05
C THR A 91 14.50 13.42 2.11
N HIS A 92 13.59 13.15 3.02
CA HIS A 92 12.32 13.85 3.19
C HIS A 92 12.11 14.23 4.67
N PRO A 93 13.02 15.03 5.28
CA PRO A 93 12.93 15.39 6.69
C PRO A 93 11.68 16.24 7.04
N GLU A 94 11.00 16.76 6.04
CA GLU A 94 9.77 17.55 6.16
C GLU A 94 8.51 16.70 6.40
N VAL A 95 8.56 15.38 6.12
CA VAL A 95 7.42 14.51 6.34
C VAL A 95 7.64 13.54 7.49
N ARG A 96 6.56 13.17 8.15
CA ARG A 96 6.57 12.17 9.21
C ARG A 96 6.50 10.77 8.60
N VAL A 97 7.49 9.93 8.90
CA VAL A 97 7.50 8.50 8.56
C VAL A 97 7.76 7.72 9.85
N GLU A 98 6.91 6.70 10.10
CA GLU A 98 7.00 5.88 11.30
C GLU A 98 7.12 4.40 10.97
N PRO A 99 7.86 3.63 11.77
CA PRO A 99 7.88 2.19 11.67
C PRO A 99 6.49 1.59 11.91
N GLY A 100 6.03 0.71 11.01
CA GLY A 100 4.72 0.07 11.15
C GLY A 100 4.23 -0.60 9.88
N SER A 101 3.02 -1.11 9.94
CA SER A 101 2.36 -1.82 8.83
C SER A 101 0.84 -1.76 9.02
N PHE A 102 0.05 -2.31 8.10
CA PHE A 102 -1.41 -2.41 8.26
C PHE A 102 -1.82 -3.02 9.61
N GLN A 103 -1.04 -3.99 10.13
CA GLN A 103 -1.33 -4.67 11.39
C GLN A 103 -1.19 -3.78 12.63
N THR A 104 -0.39 -2.72 12.54
CA THR A 104 -0.08 -1.83 13.66
C THR A 104 -0.81 -0.50 13.62
N LEU A 105 -1.66 -0.28 12.61
CA LEU A 105 -2.42 0.98 12.47
C LEU A 105 -3.31 1.23 13.68
N PRO A 106 -3.33 2.46 14.22
CA PRO A 106 -4.24 2.84 15.28
C PRO A 106 -5.68 2.92 14.77
N VAL A 107 -6.64 2.56 15.64
CA VAL A 107 -8.07 2.54 15.30
C VAL A 107 -8.60 3.97 15.10
N ALA A 108 -9.41 4.17 14.06
CA ALA A 108 -10.09 5.42 13.71
C ALA A 108 -9.15 6.66 13.71
N ALA A 109 -7.93 6.47 13.21
CA ALA A 109 -6.92 7.53 13.19
C ALA A 109 -6.92 8.33 11.89
N PHE A 110 -7.29 7.71 10.75
CA PHE A 110 -7.09 8.27 9.42
C PHE A 110 -8.41 8.56 8.70
N ASN A 111 -8.39 9.57 7.84
CA ASN A 111 -9.46 9.88 6.91
C ASN A 111 -9.24 9.23 5.55
N GLY A 112 -7.98 8.95 5.20
CA GLY A 112 -7.61 8.18 4.03
C GLY A 112 -6.42 7.27 4.27
N ILE A 113 -6.40 6.13 3.60
CA ILE A 113 -5.27 5.22 3.56
C ILE A 113 -4.90 4.96 2.10
N LEU A 114 -3.65 5.24 1.75
CA LEU A 114 -3.03 4.84 0.49
C LEU A 114 -2.24 3.55 0.74
N GLY A 115 -2.51 2.52 -0.05
CA GLY A 115 -1.74 1.27 -0.08
C GLY A 115 -1.24 1.01 -1.50
N TRP A 116 -0.27 1.81 -1.96
CA TRP A 116 0.19 1.76 -3.35
C TRP A 116 1.28 0.72 -3.54
N TYR A 117 0.91 -0.43 -4.12
CA TYR A 117 1.75 -1.64 -4.26
C TYR A 117 2.31 -2.21 -2.95
N SER A 118 1.78 -1.81 -1.80
CA SER A 118 2.23 -2.29 -0.50
C SER A 118 1.61 -3.62 -0.07
N ILE A 119 0.49 -4.01 -0.70
CA ILE A 119 -0.22 -5.27 -0.38
C ILE A 119 0.24 -6.45 -1.23
N ILE A 120 1.08 -6.24 -2.24
CA ILE A 120 1.41 -7.25 -3.27
C ILE A 120 2.10 -8.51 -2.72
N HIS A 121 2.76 -8.40 -1.56
CA HIS A 121 3.41 -9.52 -0.89
C HIS A 121 2.54 -10.20 0.17
N THR A 122 1.32 -9.73 0.37
CA THR A 122 0.38 -10.33 1.32
C THR A 122 -0.21 -11.61 0.73
N PRO A 123 -0.02 -12.78 1.37
CA PRO A 123 -0.66 -14.01 0.93
C PRO A 123 -2.19 -13.86 0.88
N PRO A 124 -2.87 -14.47 -0.11
CA PRO A 124 -4.32 -14.33 -0.25
C PRO A 124 -5.11 -14.70 1.01
N VAL A 125 -4.64 -15.67 1.78
CA VAL A 125 -5.27 -16.08 3.04
C VAL A 125 -5.20 -15.01 4.14
N GLU A 126 -4.25 -14.08 4.06
CA GLU A 126 -4.05 -12.99 5.04
C GLU A 126 -4.72 -11.68 4.60
N MET A 127 -5.10 -11.57 3.32
CA MET A 127 -5.70 -10.35 2.77
C MET A 127 -6.98 -9.91 3.51
N PRO A 128 -7.91 -10.80 3.91
CA PRO A 128 -9.08 -10.38 4.68
C PRO A 128 -8.72 -9.69 6.00
N LEU A 129 -7.75 -10.23 6.74
CA LEU A 129 -7.30 -9.63 8.01
C LEU A 129 -6.63 -8.28 7.81
N LEU A 130 -5.80 -8.13 6.75
CA LEU A 130 -5.19 -6.85 6.40
C LEU A 130 -6.27 -5.79 6.12
N LEU A 131 -7.29 -6.13 5.34
CA LEU A 131 -8.37 -5.22 4.98
C LEU A 131 -9.25 -4.88 6.19
N GLU A 132 -9.51 -5.83 7.10
CA GLU A 132 -10.18 -5.54 8.37
C GLU A 132 -9.40 -4.52 9.22
N ARG A 133 -8.06 -4.62 9.26
CA ARG A 133 -7.20 -3.67 9.96
C ARG A 133 -7.24 -2.29 9.31
N ALA A 134 -7.17 -2.21 7.97
CA ALA A 134 -7.34 -0.96 7.24
C ALA A 134 -8.71 -0.31 7.53
N HIS A 135 -9.78 -1.12 7.52
CA HIS A 135 -11.13 -0.67 7.86
C HIS A 135 -11.20 -0.10 9.28
N GLN A 136 -10.65 -0.80 10.28
CA GLN A 136 -10.62 -0.33 11.67
C GLN A 136 -9.83 0.97 11.84
N ALA A 137 -8.75 1.15 11.07
CA ALA A 137 -7.87 2.32 11.15
C ALA A 137 -8.49 3.59 10.53
N LEU A 138 -9.36 3.44 9.56
CA LEU A 138 -10.11 4.56 8.99
C LEU A 138 -11.18 5.07 9.97
N ARG A 139 -11.49 6.34 9.90
CA ARG A 139 -12.70 6.93 10.50
C ARG A 139 -13.92 6.56 9.67
N PRO A 140 -15.14 6.61 10.22
CA PRO A 140 -16.36 6.52 9.42
C PRO A 140 -16.35 7.54 8.28
N GLY A 141 -16.67 7.12 7.07
CA GLY A 141 -16.56 7.93 5.85
C GLY A 141 -15.15 8.01 5.27
N GLY A 142 -14.14 7.40 5.92
CA GLY A 142 -12.76 7.40 5.42
C GLY A 142 -12.58 6.52 4.19
N SER A 143 -11.60 6.85 3.35
CA SER A 143 -11.34 6.21 2.05
C SER A 143 -10.05 5.40 2.05
N LEU A 144 -10.07 4.24 1.39
CA LEU A 144 -8.91 3.40 1.10
C LEU A 144 -8.68 3.37 -0.40
N LEU A 145 -7.46 3.71 -0.84
CA LEU A 145 -7.01 3.50 -2.22
C LEU A 145 -5.89 2.47 -2.24
N LEU A 146 -6.11 1.39 -3.00
CA LEU A 146 -5.12 0.33 -3.22
C LEU A 146 -4.65 0.31 -4.66
N GLY A 147 -3.33 0.19 -4.88
CA GLY A 147 -2.71 -0.16 -6.14
C GLY A 147 -2.06 -1.54 -6.05
N PHE A 148 -2.18 -2.35 -7.09
CA PHE A 148 -1.69 -3.73 -7.11
C PHE A 148 -1.44 -4.25 -8.53
N PHE A 149 -0.84 -5.43 -8.66
CA PHE A 149 -0.73 -6.13 -9.95
C PHE A 149 -1.98 -6.95 -10.23
N ALA A 150 -2.62 -6.71 -11.37
CA ALA A 150 -3.86 -7.35 -11.77
C ALA A 150 -3.62 -8.53 -12.73
N SER A 151 -4.43 -9.58 -12.59
CA SER A 151 -4.56 -10.67 -13.56
C SER A 151 -5.98 -11.23 -13.57
N ASP A 152 -6.22 -12.32 -14.30
CA ASP A 152 -7.52 -12.95 -14.36
C ASP A 152 -7.72 -14.02 -13.26
N GLN A 153 -6.67 -14.33 -12.49
CA GLN A 153 -6.70 -15.29 -11.37
C GLN A 153 -5.78 -14.80 -10.24
N VAL A 154 -6.08 -15.23 -9.00
CA VAL A 154 -5.15 -15.05 -7.88
C VAL A 154 -4.00 -16.04 -8.06
N GLU A 155 -2.82 -15.54 -8.32
CA GLU A 155 -1.63 -16.37 -8.55
C GLU A 155 -0.36 -15.71 -8.02
N ALA A 156 0.56 -16.54 -7.53
CA ALA A 156 1.86 -16.09 -7.11
C ALA A 156 2.78 -15.86 -8.31
N PHE A 157 3.69 -14.90 -8.21
CA PHE A 157 4.77 -14.71 -9.17
C PHE A 157 6.07 -14.30 -8.47
N ASP A 158 7.19 -14.59 -9.16
CA ASP A 158 8.49 -14.15 -8.69
C ASP A 158 8.66 -12.65 -8.93
N HIS A 159 8.61 -11.90 -7.83
CA HIS A 159 8.95 -10.49 -7.83
C HIS A 159 10.43 -10.30 -7.50
N ALA A 160 11.01 -9.16 -7.88
CA ALA A 160 12.45 -8.90 -7.72
C ALA A 160 12.96 -9.03 -6.27
N VAL A 161 12.08 -8.86 -5.28
CA VAL A 161 12.44 -8.91 -3.85
C VAL A 161 12.02 -10.22 -3.19
N THR A 162 10.75 -10.60 -3.34
CA THR A 162 10.17 -11.84 -2.80
C THR A 162 8.90 -12.17 -3.57
N THR A 163 8.28 -13.32 -3.30
CA THR A 163 7.00 -13.70 -3.91
C THR A 163 5.98 -12.58 -3.78
N ALA A 164 5.30 -12.28 -4.88
CA ALA A 164 4.18 -11.36 -4.92
C ALA A 164 2.94 -12.04 -5.53
N TRP A 165 1.79 -11.38 -5.42
CA TRP A 165 0.52 -11.94 -5.84
C TRP A 165 -0.17 -11.01 -6.82
N TYR A 166 -0.67 -11.61 -7.92
CA TYR A 166 -1.66 -10.98 -8.77
C TYR A 166 -3.05 -11.17 -8.17
N TRP A 167 -3.92 -10.19 -8.44
CA TRP A 167 -5.33 -10.26 -8.05
C TRP A 167 -6.25 -9.86 -9.20
N PRO A 168 -7.34 -10.62 -9.46
CA PRO A 168 -8.46 -10.09 -10.22
C PRO A 168 -9.10 -8.92 -9.47
N VAL A 169 -9.35 -7.83 -10.18
CA VAL A 169 -9.91 -6.60 -9.55
C VAL A 169 -11.24 -6.89 -8.87
N ASP A 170 -12.12 -7.66 -9.51
CA ASP A 170 -13.44 -7.98 -8.97
C ASP A 170 -13.37 -8.90 -7.74
N GLU A 171 -12.41 -9.83 -7.70
CA GLU A 171 -12.21 -10.73 -6.57
C GLU A 171 -11.70 -9.96 -5.34
N LEU A 172 -10.67 -9.11 -5.53
CA LEU A 172 -10.17 -8.26 -4.44
C LEU A 172 -11.25 -7.27 -3.95
N ALA A 173 -12.05 -6.70 -4.86
CA ALA A 173 -13.20 -5.86 -4.51
C ALA A 173 -14.23 -6.63 -3.66
N GLY A 174 -14.47 -7.91 -3.96
CA GLY A 174 -15.31 -8.79 -3.15
C GLY A 174 -14.75 -9.01 -1.74
N VAL A 175 -13.43 -9.21 -1.60
CA VAL A 175 -12.76 -9.33 -0.29
C VAL A 175 -12.87 -8.03 0.50
N MET A 176 -12.69 -6.85 -0.15
CA MET A 176 -12.87 -5.55 0.49
C MET A 176 -14.31 -5.35 0.98
N THR A 177 -15.30 -5.73 0.17
CA THR A 177 -16.72 -5.67 0.56
C THR A 177 -17.00 -6.57 1.76
N ALA A 178 -16.45 -7.78 1.80
CA ALA A 178 -16.57 -8.69 2.94
C ALA A 178 -15.91 -8.14 4.21
N ALA A 179 -14.86 -7.31 4.08
CA ALA A 179 -14.21 -6.61 5.19
C ALA A 179 -14.94 -5.33 5.64
N GLY A 180 -16.11 -5.01 5.07
CA GLY A 180 -16.97 -3.89 5.48
C GLY A 180 -16.82 -2.62 4.65
N PHE A 181 -16.10 -2.67 3.53
CA PHE A 181 -15.95 -1.51 2.64
C PHE A 181 -17.06 -1.43 1.59
N THR A 182 -17.43 -0.22 1.22
CA THR A 182 -18.20 0.07 -0.01
C THR A 182 -17.23 0.48 -1.11
N VAL A 183 -17.08 -0.36 -2.16
CA VAL A 183 -16.24 -0.06 -3.33
C VAL A 183 -16.89 1.03 -4.16
N VAL A 184 -16.19 2.16 -4.36
CA VAL A 184 -16.68 3.34 -5.09
C VAL A 184 -16.00 3.55 -6.44
N GLY A 185 -14.83 2.94 -6.65
CA GLY A 185 -14.10 3.02 -7.91
C GLY A 185 -13.14 1.84 -8.07
N ARG A 186 -12.91 1.41 -9.30
CA ARG A 186 -11.91 0.40 -9.62
C ARG A 186 -11.56 0.41 -11.10
N GLY A 187 -10.37 -0.04 -11.43
CA GLY A 187 -9.93 -0.13 -12.82
C GLY A 187 -8.64 -0.90 -13.00
N THR A 188 -8.25 -1.01 -14.26
CA THR A 188 -6.95 -1.59 -14.66
C THR A 188 -6.29 -0.71 -15.71
N ARG A 189 -4.96 -0.77 -15.76
CA ARG A 189 -4.12 -0.19 -16.81
C ARG A 189 -3.12 -1.23 -17.28
N GLN A 190 -2.87 -1.25 -18.59
CA GLN A 190 -1.88 -2.12 -19.22
C GLN A 190 -0.94 -1.29 -20.09
N ASP A 191 0.26 -1.07 -19.62
CA ASP A 191 1.32 -0.42 -20.39
C ASP A 191 2.11 -1.47 -21.20
N THR A 192 2.63 -1.07 -22.36
CA THR A 192 3.41 -1.97 -23.23
C THR A 192 4.64 -2.48 -22.50
N GLY A 193 4.78 -3.80 -22.37
CA GLY A 193 5.91 -4.45 -21.70
C GLY A 193 5.88 -4.40 -20.17
N ALA A 194 4.86 -3.81 -19.56
CA ALA A 194 4.65 -3.81 -18.11
C ALA A 194 3.63 -4.88 -17.68
N ARG A 195 3.61 -5.19 -16.38
CA ARG A 195 2.53 -5.98 -15.78
C ARG A 195 1.24 -5.16 -15.78
N ARG A 196 0.09 -5.84 -15.88
CA ARG A 196 -1.21 -5.17 -15.74
C ARG A 196 -1.34 -4.61 -14.31
N HIS A 197 -1.65 -3.33 -14.21
CA HIS A 197 -1.93 -2.62 -12.96
C HIS A 197 -3.41 -2.70 -12.66
N GLY A 198 -3.74 -2.80 -11.36
CA GLY A 198 -5.09 -2.69 -10.86
C GLY A 198 -5.16 -1.65 -9.75
N TRP A 199 -6.32 -1.03 -9.60
CA TRP A 199 -6.59 -0.15 -8.48
C TRP A 199 -8.04 -0.30 -8.00
N ILE A 200 -8.25 -0.07 -6.71
CA ILE A 200 -9.58 -0.07 -6.09
C ILE A 200 -9.63 1.07 -5.07
N GLU A 201 -10.67 1.89 -5.18
CA GLU A 201 -11.06 2.87 -4.16
C GLU A 201 -12.30 2.38 -3.43
N ALA A 202 -12.28 2.43 -2.11
CA ALA A 202 -13.39 2.01 -1.28
C ALA A 202 -13.52 2.88 -0.03
N VAL A 203 -14.73 2.98 0.52
CA VAL A 203 -15.07 3.82 1.66
C VAL A 203 -15.51 2.96 2.83
N ARG A 204 -15.09 3.31 4.05
CA ARG A 204 -15.65 2.81 5.30
C ARG A 204 -16.95 3.56 5.60
N GLU A 205 -18.08 2.88 5.62
CA GLU A 205 -19.36 3.42 6.08
C GLU A 205 -19.44 3.56 7.62
#